data_6a2f14e9452053c738a6a94651321ef7
#
_entry.id   6a2f14e9452053c738a6a94651321ef7
#
_cell.length_a   1.000
_cell.length_b   1.000
_cell.length_c   1.000
_cell.angle_alpha   90.00
_cell.angle_beta   90.00
_cell.angle_gamma   90.00
#
_symmetry.space_group_name_H-M   'P 1'
#
loop_
_entity.id
_entity.type
_entity.pdbx_description
1 polymer ?
#
loop_
_entity_poly.entity_id
_entity_poly.type
_entity_poly.pdbx_seq_one_letter_code
_entity_poly.pdbx_strand_id
1 'polypeptide(L)'
;MDTRTSTLRLRIERVRDALRAAGAHAALVPSSDPHISEYLPERWQGRQWLSGFTGSAGTLVVTLDRAAVFADSRYWSQAEKELAGSGIELVKTASAVSPVHLEWIAQALQPGQTLVVDGQVLGLAAANAARAAMQQAGIQLRTDVDVVESAWDSRPGLPEGAIYEHLAPHAAVSRAEKLAHVRAAMARLGASHHFISTVDDVAWLLNLRGADVEYNPVFMAHVLLDGSKVQLFVAPGKIGSELAARLKADGIEVASYADAPKALAALPAASVLLVDPARVTWGLREAVPNGVKVLEAINPSTLAKSRKTVAEAEFVREAMVQDGLAMCEFYARFEAALAAGEKLSELTVDEWLSAERAQRPGFVGLSFPVIAGYNANGAMPHYRATPDSYAWIEGSGLLLIDSGGQYLGGTTDITRVWPIGTVSAQQKRDYTLVLKGMIGLTVAVFPRGTLSPMLDGFARLPLWQAGLDYGHGTGHGVGYFMNVHEGPQSISKAVPNANMAMEAGMITSNEPGLYRAGQWGVRIENLVLNVPFNTPENGQFGDMLAFETLTLCPIDTRCVDKSLLRADEIAWLNGYHAVVRERLAPQLQGAALAWLNERTEAI
;
A
#
# COMPACT_ATOMS: atom_id res chain seq x y z
N MET A 1 -23.45 -14.58 -25.45
CA MET A 1 -22.51 -14.52 -24.31
C MET A 1 -21.37 -13.62 -24.72
N ASP A 2 -21.00 -12.70 -23.88
CA ASP A 2 -19.85 -11.82 -24.12
C ASP A 2 -18.56 -12.68 -24.17
N THR A 3 -17.65 -12.35 -25.08
CA THR A 3 -16.37 -13.04 -25.28
C THR A 3 -15.56 -13.10 -23.99
N ARG A 4 -15.58 -12.04 -23.16
CA ARG A 4 -14.93 -11.97 -21.86
C ARG A 4 -15.45 -13.05 -20.91
N THR A 5 -16.75 -13.12 -20.73
CA THR A 5 -17.43 -14.09 -19.85
C THR A 5 -17.13 -15.54 -20.22
N SER A 6 -17.10 -15.83 -21.53
CA SER A 6 -16.75 -17.17 -22.04
C SER A 6 -15.30 -17.52 -21.74
N THR A 7 -14.38 -16.56 -21.86
CA THR A 7 -12.95 -16.75 -21.54
C THR A 7 -12.75 -17.04 -20.05
N LEU A 8 -13.41 -16.29 -19.16
CA LEU A 8 -13.28 -16.52 -17.70
C LEU A 8 -13.78 -17.91 -17.30
N ARG A 9 -14.92 -18.36 -17.85
CA ARG A 9 -15.42 -19.71 -17.60
C ARG A 9 -14.44 -20.78 -18.06
N LEU A 10 -13.83 -20.62 -19.23
CA LEU A 10 -12.80 -21.55 -19.73
C LEU A 10 -11.59 -21.61 -18.80
N ARG A 11 -11.13 -20.47 -18.26
CA ARG A 11 -10.01 -20.42 -17.31
C ARG A 11 -10.34 -21.16 -16.01
N ILE A 12 -11.56 -21.01 -15.49
CA ILE A 12 -12.02 -21.76 -14.30
C ILE A 12 -12.09 -23.27 -14.60
N GLU A 13 -12.56 -23.70 -15.80
CA GLU A 13 -12.55 -25.13 -16.17
C GLU A 13 -11.12 -25.70 -16.25
N ARG A 14 -10.14 -24.93 -16.75
CA ARG A 14 -8.73 -25.36 -16.72
C ARG A 14 -8.20 -25.57 -15.30
N VAL A 15 -8.59 -24.71 -14.34
CA VAL A 15 -8.28 -24.93 -12.92
C VAL A 15 -8.93 -26.21 -12.41
N ARG A 16 -10.17 -26.50 -12.77
CA ARG A 16 -10.87 -27.75 -12.42
C ARG A 16 -10.19 -28.99 -13.01
N ASP A 17 -9.66 -28.89 -14.23
CA ASP A 17 -8.88 -29.98 -14.84
C ASP A 17 -7.55 -30.19 -14.09
N ALA A 18 -6.86 -29.12 -13.68
CA ALA A 18 -5.68 -29.18 -12.83
C ALA A 18 -5.99 -29.84 -11.46
N LEU A 19 -7.13 -29.49 -10.85
CA LEU A 19 -7.61 -30.10 -9.60
C LEU A 19 -7.84 -31.61 -9.76
N ARG A 20 -8.53 -32.04 -10.84
CA ARG A 20 -8.76 -33.48 -11.15
C ARG A 20 -7.43 -34.22 -11.33
N ALA A 21 -6.49 -33.61 -12.07
CA ALA A 21 -5.17 -34.19 -12.31
C ALA A 21 -4.35 -34.34 -11.02
N ALA A 22 -4.50 -33.40 -10.09
CA ALA A 22 -3.82 -33.41 -8.78
C ALA A 22 -4.53 -34.31 -7.74
N GLY A 23 -5.71 -34.87 -8.05
CA GLY A 23 -6.55 -35.56 -7.08
C GLY A 23 -7.08 -34.67 -5.99
N ALA A 24 -7.29 -33.36 -6.29
CA ALA A 24 -7.74 -32.34 -5.36
C ALA A 24 -9.19 -31.91 -5.64
N HIS A 25 -9.81 -31.25 -4.68
CA HIS A 25 -11.24 -30.93 -4.72
C HIS A 25 -11.50 -29.43 -4.70
N ALA A 26 -10.56 -28.64 -4.18
CA ALA A 26 -10.60 -27.19 -4.23
C ALA A 26 -9.19 -26.59 -4.36
N ALA A 27 -9.12 -25.38 -4.92
CA ALA A 27 -7.93 -24.55 -4.95
C ALA A 27 -8.20 -23.21 -4.27
N LEU A 28 -7.21 -22.73 -3.51
CA LEU A 28 -7.13 -21.38 -2.96
C LEU A 28 -6.12 -20.58 -3.76
N VAL A 29 -6.54 -19.46 -4.35
CA VAL A 29 -5.68 -18.55 -5.13
C VAL A 29 -5.70 -17.18 -4.47
N PRO A 30 -4.72 -16.85 -3.61
CA PRO A 30 -4.63 -15.56 -2.95
C PRO A 30 -4.14 -14.47 -3.92
N SER A 31 -4.37 -13.20 -3.58
CA SER A 31 -3.63 -12.08 -4.17
C SER A 31 -2.29 -11.97 -3.45
N SER A 32 -1.30 -12.69 -3.90
CA SER A 32 0.00 -12.76 -3.25
C SER A 32 1.08 -13.24 -4.22
N ASP A 33 2.33 -12.93 -3.90
CA ASP A 33 3.55 -13.41 -4.55
C ASP A 33 4.52 -14.01 -3.52
N PRO A 34 5.71 -14.50 -3.92
CA PRO A 34 6.70 -15.06 -2.99
C PRO A 34 7.22 -14.10 -1.92
N HIS A 35 6.94 -12.81 -2.04
CA HIS A 35 7.41 -11.74 -1.17
C HIS A 35 6.30 -11.12 -0.31
N ILE A 36 5.05 -11.62 -0.48
CA ILE A 36 3.84 -11.07 0.18
C ILE A 36 3.68 -9.58 -0.14
N SER A 37 3.90 -9.22 -1.42
CA SER A 37 3.76 -7.84 -1.91
C SER A 37 2.29 -7.44 -2.02
N GLU A 38 1.99 -6.16 -1.86
CA GLU A 38 0.64 -5.61 -2.07
C GLU A 38 0.35 -5.44 -3.56
N TYR A 39 1.28 -4.86 -4.30
CA TYR A 39 1.22 -4.75 -5.76
C TYR A 39 2.03 -5.88 -6.38
N LEU A 40 1.38 -6.66 -7.24
CA LEU A 40 1.94 -7.90 -7.75
C LEU A 40 2.50 -7.72 -9.16
N PRO A 41 3.71 -8.20 -9.45
CA PRO A 41 4.12 -8.41 -10.83
C PRO A 41 3.13 -9.29 -11.60
N GLU A 42 3.05 -9.12 -12.92
CA GLU A 42 2.05 -9.76 -13.77
C GLU A 42 1.98 -11.28 -13.58
N ARG A 43 3.14 -11.93 -13.43
CA ARG A 43 3.24 -13.37 -13.17
C ARG A 43 2.36 -13.87 -12.02
N TRP A 44 2.18 -13.08 -10.98
CA TRP A 44 1.42 -13.44 -9.76
C TRP A 44 0.02 -12.85 -9.71
N GLN A 45 -0.45 -12.22 -10.77
CA GLN A 45 -1.84 -11.73 -10.88
C GLN A 45 -2.83 -12.87 -11.23
N GLY A 46 -2.58 -14.10 -10.75
CA GLY A 46 -3.38 -15.29 -11.06
C GLY A 46 -4.85 -15.17 -10.71
N ARG A 47 -5.19 -14.60 -9.53
CA ARG A 47 -6.57 -14.32 -9.14
C ARG A 47 -7.26 -13.40 -10.16
N GLN A 48 -6.61 -12.30 -10.54
CA GLN A 48 -7.14 -11.35 -11.52
C GLN A 48 -7.30 -12.01 -12.90
N TRP A 49 -6.28 -12.74 -13.36
CA TRP A 49 -6.34 -13.43 -14.63
C TRP A 49 -7.49 -14.45 -14.68
N LEU A 50 -7.68 -15.26 -13.63
CA LEU A 50 -8.72 -16.27 -13.54
C LEU A 50 -10.12 -15.68 -13.44
N SER A 51 -10.33 -14.64 -12.61
CA SER A 51 -11.65 -14.14 -12.29
C SER A 51 -12.07 -12.91 -13.09
N GLY A 52 -11.12 -12.18 -13.69
CA GLY A 52 -11.36 -10.87 -14.28
C GLY A 52 -11.65 -9.76 -13.30
N PHE A 53 -11.57 -10.04 -11.99
CA PHE A 53 -11.69 -9.03 -10.94
C PHE A 53 -10.35 -8.30 -10.75
N THR A 54 -10.32 -6.99 -10.97
CA THR A 54 -9.10 -6.18 -11.03
C THR A 54 -8.73 -5.48 -9.73
N GLY A 55 -9.57 -5.56 -8.68
CA GLY A 55 -9.25 -4.99 -7.36
C GLY A 55 -7.91 -5.52 -6.81
N SER A 56 -7.11 -4.71 -6.14
CA SER A 56 -5.77 -5.11 -5.68
C SER A 56 -5.79 -6.18 -4.57
N ALA A 57 -6.86 -6.27 -3.79
CA ALA A 57 -7.02 -7.27 -2.73
C ALA A 57 -8.20 -8.20 -3.00
N GLY A 58 -8.06 -9.45 -2.56
CA GLY A 58 -9.10 -10.47 -2.64
C GLY A 58 -8.53 -11.87 -2.73
N THR A 59 -9.40 -12.85 -2.60
CA THR A 59 -9.04 -14.27 -2.66
C THR A 59 -10.02 -14.99 -3.58
N LEU A 60 -9.52 -15.85 -4.47
CA LEU A 60 -10.35 -16.72 -5.29
C LEU A 60 -10.29 -18.14 -4.72
N VAL A 61 -11.45 -18.77 -4.58
CA VAL A 61 -11.59 -20.19 -4.30
C VAL A 61 -12.31 -20.86 -5.47
N VAL A 62 -11.77 -21.96 -5.96
CA VAL A 62 -12.36 -22.77 -7.03
C VAL A 62 -12.54 -24.19 -6.51
N THR A 63 -13.77 -24.72 -6.56
CA THR A 63 -14.08 -26.14 -6.36
C THR A 63 -14.39 -26.79 -7.70
N LEU A 64 -14.64 -28.09 -7.70
CA LEU A 64 -15.01 -28.84 -8.92
C LEU A 64 -16.32 -28.37 -9.54
N ASP A 65 -17.17 -27.67 -8.80
CA ASP A 65 -18.52 -27.22 -9.20
C ASP A 65 -18.79 -25.73 -8.98
N ARG A 66 -18.09 -25.06 -8.05
CA ARG A 66 -18.29 -23.66 -7.71
C ARG A 66 -16.99 -22.84 -7.85
N ALA A 67 -17.12 -21.52 -7.92
CA ALA A 67 -16.02 -20.58 -7.80
C ALA A 67 -16.51 -19.30 -7.10
N ALA A 68 -15.69 -18.74 -6.21
CA ALA A 68 -16.05 -17.55 -5.46
C ALA A 68 -14.86 -16.61 -5.27
N VAL A 69 -15.06 -15.31 -5.44
CA VAL A 69 -14.14 -14.23 -5.07
C VAL A 69 -14.57 -13.62 -3.75
N PHE A 70 -13.66 -13.54 -2.81
CA PHE A 70 -13.84 -12.90 -1.50
C PHE A 70 -13.20 -11.52 -1.55
N ALA A 71 -14.00 -10.46 -1.32
CA ALA A 71 -13.54 -9.07 -1.38
C ALA A 71 -14.15 -8.23 -0.25
N ASP A 72 -13.38 -7.27 0.28
CA ASP A 72 -13.84 -6.35 1.32
C ASP A 72 -14.57 -5.12 0.74
N SER A 73 -15.06 -4.27 1.64
CA SER A 73 -15.98 -3.17 1.30
C SER A 73 -15.40 -2.15 0.31
N ARG A 74 -14.10 -2.04 0.17
CA ARG A 74 -13.44 -1.15 -0.80
C ARG A 74 -13.76 -1.53 -2.25
N TYR A 75 -14.04 -2.82 -2.48
CA TYR A 75 -14.16 -3.42 -3.81
C TYR A 75 -15.56 -4.00 -4.13
N TRP A 76 -16.53 -3.98 -3.22
CA TRP A 76 -17.81 -4.66 -3.45
C TRP A 76 -18.50 -4.23 -4.76
N SER A 77 -18.64 -2.94 -4.98
CA SER A 77 -19.30 -2.41 -6.19
C SER A 77 -18.54 -2.75 -7.47
N GLN A 78 -17.20 -2.72 -7.42
CA GLN A 78 -16.34 -3.09 -8.53
C GLN A 78 -16.47 -4.59 -8.83
N ALA A 79 -16.36 -5.43 -7.81
CA ALA A 79 -16.45 -6.88 -7.95
C ALA A 79 -17.83 -7.33 -8.46
N GLU A 80 -18.94 -6.72 -7.98
CA GLU A 80 -20.29 -6.98 -8.51
C GLU A 80 -20.35 -6.74 -10.03
N LYS A 81 -19.79 -5.63 -10.50
CA LYS A 81 -19.78 -5.27 -11.92
C LYS A 81 -18.87 -6.21 -12.74
N GLU A 82 -17.66 -6.46 -12.25
CA GLU A 82 -16.63 -7.21 -13.00
C GLU A 82 -16.90 -8.72 -13.03
N LEU A 83 -17.52 -9.29 -12.00
CA LEU A 83 -17.89 -10.72 -11.94
C LEU A 83 -19.24 -11.04 -12.59
N ALA A 84 -20.00 -10.03 -12.99
CA ALA A 84 -21.34 -10.23 -13.57
C ALA A 84 -21.30 -11.18 -14.78
N GLY A 85 -22.12 -12.22 -14.76
CA GLY A 85 -22.23 -13.22 -15.82
C GLY A 85 -21.08 -14.23 -15.92
N SER A 86 -19.98 -14.09 -15.16
CA SER A 86 -18.83 -15.01 -15.19
C SER A 86 -19.14 -16.41 -14.64
N GLY A 87 -20.12 -16.53 -13.76
CA GLY A 87 -20.38 -17.73 -12.97
C GLY A 87 -19.52 -17.84 -11.71
N ILE A 88 -18.77 -16.79 -11.38
CA ILE A 88 -18.00 -16.67 -10.13
C ILE A 88 -18.82 -15.86 -9.13
N GLU A 89 -19.03 -16.40 -7.93
CA GLU A 89 -19.76 -15.75 -6.85
C GLU A 89 -18.93 -14.62 -6.24
N LEU A 90 -19.58 -13.53 -5.82
CA LEU A 90 -18.98 -12.55 -4.91
C LEU A 90 -19.37 -12.85 -3.47
N VAL A 91 -18.38 -13.11 -2.62
CA VAL A 91 -18.58 -13.21 -1.16
C VAL A 91 -18.00 -11.95 -0.51
N LYS A 92 -18.90 -11.13 0.06
CA LYS A 92 -18.54 -9.89 0.74
C LYS A 92 -17.93 -10.17 2.10
N THR A 93 -16.74 -9.64 2.37
CA THR A 93 -16.03 -9.79 3.65
C THR A 93 -15.97 -8.46 4.39
N ALA A 94 -15.81 -8.52 5.72
CA ALA A 94 -15.71 -7.32 6.55
C ALA A 94 -14.32 -6.63 6.41
N SER A 95 -13.28 -7.41 6.07
CA SER A 95 -11.92 -6.91 5.88
C SER A 95 -11.13 -7.85 4.97
N ALA A 96 -10.00 -7.38 4.45
CA ALA A 96 -9.09 -8.16 3.61
C ALA A 96 -8.49 -9.39 4.33
N VAL A 97 -8.40 -9.35 5.67
CA VAL A 97 -7.85 -10.45 6.50
C VAL A 97 -8.95 -11.38 7.07
N SER A 98 -10.18 -11.24 6.62
CA SER A 98 -11.31 -12.05 7.10
C SER A 98 -11.12 -13.54 6.76
N PRO A 99 -11.34 -14.49 7.70
CA PRO A 99 -11.19 -15.92 7.47
C PRO A 99 -12.40 -16.55 6.75
N VAL A 100 -13.38 -15.79 6.33
CA VAL A 100 -14.63 -16.27 5.70
C VAL A 100 -14.40 -17.23 4.54
N HIS A 101 -13.32 -17.03 3.76
CA HIS A 101 -12.96 -17.95 2.69
C HIS A 101 -12.60 -19.37 3.19
N LEU A 102 -11.98 -19.49 4.36
CA LEU A 102 -11.69 -20.79 4.98
C LEU A 102 -12.95 -21.47 5.50
N GLU A 103 -13.87 -20.71 6.09
CA GLU A 103 -15.19 -21.21 6.52
C GLU A 103 -16.02 -21.68 5.33
N TRP A 104 -16.00 -20.92 4.23
CA TRP A 104 -16.66 -21.28 2.98
C TRP A 104 -16.10 -22.59 2.40
N ILE A 105 -14.77 -22.77 2.39
CA ILE A 105 -14.11 -24.00 1.96
C ILE A 105 -14.54 -25.19 2.84
N ALA A 106 -14.54 -25.00 4.16
CA ALA A 106 -14.92 -26.03 5.11
C ALA A 106 -16.39 -26.47 4.96
N GLN A 107 -17.28 -25.58 4.47
CA GLN A 107 -18.67 -25.90 4.14
C GLN A 107 -18.84 -26.55 2.75
N ALA A 108 -17.96 -26.21 1.80
CA ALA A 108 -18.03 -26.70 0.43
C ALA A 108 -17.44 -28.11 0.25
N LEU A 109 -16.49 -28.50 1.11
CA LEU A 109 -15.79 -29.78 1.03
C LEU A 109 -16.28 -30.77 2.11
N GLN A 110 -16.16 -32.08 1.81
CA GLN A 110 -16.40 -33.17 2.76
C GLN A 110 -15.11 -33.55 3.49
N PRO A 111 -15.20 -34.10 4.71
CA PRO A 111 -14.06 -34.72 5.38
C PRO A 111 -13.34 -35.73 4.48
N GLY A 112 -12.02 -35.71 4.48
CA GLY A 112 -11.16 -36.53 3.61
C GLY A 112 -10.87 -35.93 2.23
N GLN A 113 -11.58 -34.88 1.82
CA GLN A 113 -11.27 -34.15 0.60
C GLN A 113 -10.04 -33.23 0.75
N THR A 114 -9.49 -32.77 -0.37
CA THR A 114 -8.21 -32.05 -0.42
C THR A 114 -8.38 -30.65 -0.97
N LEU A 115 -7.91 -29.66 -0.21
CA LEU A 115 -7.64 -28.28 -0.64
C LEU A 115 -6.19 -28.18 -1.09
N VAL A 116 -5.94 -27.53 -2.24
CA VAL A 116 -4.59 -27.19 -2.70
C VAL A 116 -4.37 -25.70 -2.72
N VAL A 117 -3.14 -25.27 -2.48
CA VAL A 117 -2.67 -23.89 -2.61
C VAL A 117 -1.17 -23.90 -2.93
N ASP A 118 -0.70 -22.97 -3.74
CA ASP A 118 0.73 -22.82 -3.95
C ASP A 118 1.42 -22.27 -2.69
N GLY A 119 2.26 -23.10 -2.06
CA GLY A 119 3.02 -22.75 -0.86
C GLY A 119 4.04 -21.62 -1.09
N GLN A 120 4.44 -21.38 -2.34
CA GLN A 120 5.38 -20.32 -2.69
C GLN A 120 4.77 -18.91 -2.60
N VAL A 121 3.43 -18.81 -2.63
CA VAL A 121 2.70 -17.53 -2.52
C VAL A 121 1.81 -17.47 -1.27
N LEU A 122 1.74 -18.54 -0.50
CA LEU A 122 0.97 -18.59 0.74
C LEU A 122 1.82 -18.11 1.92
N GLY A 123 1.52 -16.95 2.49
CA GLY A 123 2.20 -16.43 3.68
C GLY A 123 2.11 -17.39 4.87
N LEU A 124 3.17 -17.46 5.69
CA LEU A 124 3.27 -18.40 6.82
C LEU A 124 2.11 -18.25 7.82
N ALA A 125 1.71 -17.04 8.15
CA ALA A 125 0.58 -16.79 9.04
C ALA A 125 -0.76 -17.29 8.43
N ALA A 126 -0.98 -17.03 7.14
CA ALA A 126 -2.16 -17.52 6.41
C ALA A 126 -2.16 -19.06 6.29
N ALA A 127 -1.00 -19.67 6.06
CA ALA A 127 -0.83 -21.11 6.02
C ALA A 127 -1.19 -21.78 7.36
N ASN A 128 -0.73 -21.20 8.48
CA ASN A 128 -1.06 -21.69 9.80
C ASN A 128 -2.57 -21.61 10.09
N ALA A 129 -3.23 -20.52 9.70
CA ALA A 129 -4.68 -20.36 9.82
C ALA A 129 -5.43 -21.38 8.95
N ALA A 130 -5.02 -21.54 7.68
CA ALA A 130 -5.62 -22.50 6.76
C ALA A 130 -5.46 -23.95 7.27
N ARG A 131 -4.28 -24.33 7.76
CA ARG A 131 -4.03 -25.65 8.34
C ARG A 131 -4.93 -25.95 9.53
N ALA A 132 -5.05 -25.00 10.46
CA ALA A 132 -5.91 -25.16 11.62
C ALA A 132 -7.38 -25.33 11.23
N ALA A 133 -7.89 -24.50 10.32
CA ALA A 133 -9.27 -24.56 9.84
C ALA A 133 -9.57 -25.88 9.09
N MET A 134 -8.66 -26.30 8.18
CA MET A 134 -8.83 -27.54 7.41
C MET A 134 -8.72 -28.78 8.29
N GLN A 135 -7.81 -28.79 9.25
CA GLN A 135 -7.68 -29.88 10.23
C GLN A 135 -8.98 -30.04 11.05
N GLN A 136 -9.56 -28.94 11.51
CA GLN A 136 -10.84 -28.96 12.25
C GLN A 136 -11.99 -29.51 11.38
N ALA A 137 -12.00 -29.23 10.10
CA ALA A 137 -13.01 -29.72 9.15
C ALA A 137 -12.72 -31.13 8.61
N GLY A 138 -11.60 -31.76 8.99
CA GLY A 138 -11.18 -33.07 8.45
C GLY A 138 -10.74 -33.04 6.99
N ILE A 139 -10.36 -31.85 6.47
CA ILE A 139 -9.93 -31.61 5.09
C ILE A 139 -8.40 -31.65 5.02
N GLN A 140 -7.86 -32.30 3.99
CA GLN A 140 -6.41 -32.33 3.74
C GLN A 140 -5.99 -31.01 3.07
N LEU A 141 -4.91 -30.39 3.55
CA LEU A 141 -4.27 -29.25 2.91
C LEU A 141 -2.96 -29.67 2.26
N ARG A 142 -2.83 -29.41 0.95
CA ARG A 142 -1.58 -29.58 0.21
C ARG A 142 -1.08 -28.24 -0.29
N THR A 143 0.23 -28.03 -0.21
CA THR A 143 0.91 -26.75 -0.56
C THR A 143 1.91 -26.91 -1.70
N ASP A 144 1.88 -28.03 -2.39
CA ASP A 144 2.80 -28.44 -3.45
C ASP A 144 2.21 -28.31 -4.87
N VAL A 145 1.03 -27.67 -5.02
CA VAL A 145 0.32 -27.57 -6.29
C VAL A 145 0.05 -26.12 -6.66
N ASP A 146 0.64 -25.67 -7.77
CA ASP A 146 0.31 -24.39 -8.42
C ASP A 146 -0.71 -24.63 -9.55
N VAL A 147 -2.00 -24.46 -9.26
CA VAL A 147 -3.07 -24.60 -10.27
C VAL A 147 -3.06 -23.47 -11.30
N VAL A 148 -2.48 -22.30 -10.94
CA VAL A 148 -2.38 -21.15 -11.85
C VAL A 148 -1.35 -21.45 -12.95
N GLU A 149 -0.19 -22.01 -12.62
CA GLU A 149 0.81 -22.44 -13.60
C GLU A 149 0.22 -23.49 -14.58
N SER A 150 -0.57 -24.41 -14.05
CA SER A 150 -1.21 -25.46 -14.85
C SER A 150 -2.31 -24.93 -15.79
N ALA A 151 -2.99 -23.83 -15.40
CA ALA A 151 -4.12 -23.27 -16.14
C ALA A 151 -3.72 -22.16 -17.11
N TRP A 152 -2.60 -21.48 -16.87
CA TRP A 152 -2.18 -20.28 -17.59
C TRP A 152 -0.96 -20.54 -18.48
N ASP A 153 -1.19 -21.12 -19.67
CA ASP A 153 -0.13 -21.52 -20.62
C ASP A 153 0.84 -20.38 -21.00
N SER A 154 0.35 -19.12 -21.04
CA SER A 154 1.14 -17.94 -21.37
C SER A 154 1.53 -17.11 -20.14
N ARG A 155 1.65 -17.74 -18.96
CA ARG A 155 2.02 -17.07 -17.73
C ARG A 155 3.38 -16.37 -17.89
N PRO A 156 3.49 -15.06 -17.56
CA PRO A 156 4.75 -14.34 -17.68
C PRO A 156 5.90 -14.95 -16.87
N GLY A 157 7.13 -14.74 -17.32
CA GLY A 157 8.34 -15.07 -16.58
C GLY A 157 8.55 -14.17 -15.34
N LEU A 158 9.71 -14.33 -14.69
CA LEU A 158 10.14 -13.37 -13.66
C LEU A 158 10.39 -12.00 -14.29
N PRO A 159 10.12 -10.90 -13.58
CA PRO A 159 10.45 -9.57 -14.05
C PRO A 159 11.94 -9.42 -14.35
N GLU A 160 12.28 -8.71 -15.44
CA GLU A 160 13.64 -8.55 -15.94
C GLU A 160 14.20 -7.13 -15.78
N GLY A 161 13.48 -6.23 -15.11
CA GLY A 161 13.89 -4.84 -14.89
C GLY A 161 15.27 -4.73 -14.23
N ALA A 162 16.11 -3.82 -14.70
CA ALA A 162 17.45 -3.62 -14.14
C ALA A 162 17.39 -3.09 -12.71
N ILE A 163 18.33 -3.54 -11.88
CA ILE A 163 18.54 -3.04 -10.52
C ILE A 163 19.59 -1.93 -10.55
N TYR A 164 19.34 -0.85 -9.84
CA TYR A 164 20.24 0.29 -9.72
C TYR A 164 20.42 0.72 -8.26
N GLU A 165 21.48 1.50 -7.99
CA GLU A 165 21.75 2.01 -6.66
C GLU A 165 20.97 3.30 -6.37
N HIS A 166 20.41 3.38 -5.19
CA HIS A 166 19.97 4.62 -4.58
C HIS A 166 21.18 5.24 -3.86
N LEU A 167 21.67 6.37 -4.37
CA LEU A 167 22.96 6.95 -4.00
C LEU A 167 22.79 8.19 -3.10
N ALA A 168 23.87 8.56 -2.43
CA ALA A 168 24.00 9.86 -1.77
C ALA A 168 23.73 11.01 -2.77
N PRO A 169 23.12 12.14 -2.35
CA PRO A 169 22.79 12.45 -0.96
C PRO A 169 21.49 11.79 -0.45
N HIS A 170 20.63 11.27 -1.35
CA HIS A 170 19.34 10.73 -0.96
C HIS A 170 19.44 9.43 -0.14
N ALA A 171 20.42 8.58 -0.40
CA ALA A 171 20.78 7.47 0.48
C ALA A 171 21.61 8.00 1.66
N ALA A 172 20.95 8.61 2.65
CA ALA A 172 21.59 9.27 3.78
C ALA A 172 22.35 8.32 4.72
N VAL A 173 21.97 7.03 4.74
CA VAL A 173 22.61 5.97 5.54
C VAL A 173 23.22 4.95 4.58
N SER A 174 24.49 4.62 4.77
CA SER A 174 25.19 3.65 3.95
C SER A 174 24.65 2.22 4.13
N ARG A 175 24.85 1.39 3.12
CA ARG A 175 24.55 -0.06 3.17
C ARG A 175 25.25 -0.76 4.33
N ALA A 176 26.51 -0.41 4.60
CA ALA A 176 27.29 -0.98 5.67
C ALA A 176 26.69 -0.67 7.06
N GLU A 177 26.25 0.57 7.29
CA GLU A 177 25.60 0.98 8.53
C GLU A 177 24.26 0.28 8.72
N LYS A 178 23.44 0.14 7.66
CA LYS A 178 22.17 -0.60 7.71
C LYS A 178 22.37 -2.07 8.03
N LEU A 179 23.34 -2.72 7.41
CA LEU A 179 23.71 -4.12 7.72
C LEU A 179 24.20 -4.28 9.16
N ALA A 180 25.03 -3.35 9.64
CA ALA A 180 25.50 -3.36 11.03
C ALA A 180 24.32 -3.21 12.01
N HIS A 181 23.36 -2.33 11.73
CA HIS A 181 22.16 -2.16 12.54
C HIS A 181 21.32 -3.45 12.61
N VAL A 182 21.06 -4.09 11.47
CA VAL A 182 20.29 -5.35 11.41
C VAL A 182 21.02 -6.47 12.17
N ARG A 183 22.34 -6.60 11.98
CA ARG A 183 23.15 -7.59 12.71
C ARG A 183 23.11 -7.37 14.22
N ALA A 184 23.16 -6.13 14.67
CA ALA A 184 23.02 -5.79 16.10
C ALA A 184 21.63 -6.18 16.64
N ALA A 185 20.57 -6.00 15.86
CA ALA A 185 19.24 -6.44 16.23
C ALA A 185 19.13 -7.98 16.29
N MET A 186 19.69 -8.69 15.30
CA MET A 186 19.78 -10.16 15.32
C MET A 186 20.47 -10.67 16.57
N ALA A 187 21.60 -10.08 16.94
CA ALA A 187 22.36 -10.46 18.15
C ALA A 187 21.53 -10.27 19.43
N ARG A 188 20.78 -9.15 19.56
CA ARG A 188 19.88 -8.92 20.69
C ARG A 188 18.76 -9.96 20.80
N LEU A 189 18.28 -10.44 19.65
CA LEU A 189 17.25 -11.48 19.56
C LEU A 189 17.82 -12.90 19.72
N GLY A 190 19.16 -13.07 19.72
CA GLY A 190 19.81 -14.36 19.75
C GLY A 190 19.74 -15.13 18.43
N ALA A 191 19.53 -14.43 17.31
CA ALA A 191 19.52 -15.02 15.98
C ALA A 191 20.93 -15.03 15.37
N SER A 192 21.33 -16.16 14.78
CA SER A 192 22.59 -16.29 14.03
C SER A 192 22.44 -16.00 12.55
N HIS A 193 21.25 -16.21 11.99
CA HIS A 193 20.89 -15.98 10.59
C HIS A 193 19.57 -15.20 10.51
N HIS A 194 19.40 -14.44 9.44
CA HIS A 194 18.14 -13.75 9.13
C HIS A 194 17.83 -13.91 7.66
N PHE A 195 16.60 -14.32 7.36
CA PHE A 195 16.09 -14.39 6.00
C PHE A 195 15.03 -13.31 5.78
N ILE A 196 15.29 -12.44 4.80
CA ILE A 196 14.41 -11.32 4.42
C ILE A 196 13.83 -11.63 3.03
N SER A 197 12.52 -11.68 2.96
CA SER A 197 11.78 -11.94 1.72
C SER A 197 11.04 -10.71 1.20
N THR A 198 10.75 -9.71 2.02
CA THR A 198 10.09 -8.48 1.60
C THR A 198 10.96 -7.63 0.69
N VAL A 199 10.44 -7.29 -0.48
CA VAL A 199 11.18 -6.57 -1.53
C VAL A 199 11.62 -5.17 -1.12
N ASP A 200 10.80 -4.47 -0.35
CA ASP A 200 11.09 -3.14 0.18
C ASP A 200 12.16 -3.18 1.29
N ASP A 201 12.14 -4.18 2.16
CA ASP A 201 13.20 -4.39 3.16
C ASP A 201 14.55 -4.68 2.49
N VAL A 202 14.56 -5.54 1.45
CA VAL A 202 15.77 -5.85 0.67
C VAL A 202 16.29 -4.59 -0.03
N ALA A 203 15.41 -3.84 -0.71
CA ALA A 203 15.76 -2.62 -1.41
C ALA A 203 16.32 -1.55 -0.45
N TRP A 204 15.69 -1.36 0.70
CA TRP A 204 16.15 -0.43 1.75
C TRP A 204 17.50 -0.85 2.34
N LEU A 205 17.63 -2.12 2.74
CA LEU A 205 18.83 -2.64 3.40
C LEU A 205 20.08 -2.47 2.52
N LEU A 206 19.93 -2.72 1.21
CA LEU A 206 21.04 -2.72 0.27
C LEU A 206 21.19 -1.41 -0.50
N ASN A 207 20.38 -0.39 -0.22
CA ASN A 207 20.31 0.86 -1.01
C ASN A 207 20.16 0.60 -2.51
N LEU A 208 19.30 -0.34 -2.87
CA LEU A 208 19.01 -0.70 -4.24
C LEU A 208 17.56 -0.37 -4.60
N ARG A 209 17.32 -0.10 -5.87
CA ARG A 209 15.99 0.10 -6.42
C ARG A 209 15.85 -0.69 -7.72
N GLY A 210 14.62 -0.89 -8.17
CA GLY A 210 14.27 -1.59 -9.40
C GLY A 210 12.89 -1.18 -9.89
N ALA A 211 12.36 -1.92 -10.86
CA ALA A 211 11.07 -1.63 -11.49
C ALA A 211 10.28 -2.92 -11.76
N ASP A 212 10.34 -3.90 -10.87
CA ASP A 212 9.64 -5.17 -11.03
C ASP A 212 8.16 -5.09 -10.64
N VAL A 213 7.82 -4.11 -9.82
CA VAL A 213 6.48 -3.83 -9.34
C VAL A 213 6.08 -2.45 -9.84
N GLU A 214 4.92 -2.36 -10.45
CA GLU A 214 4.40 -1.07 -10.91
C GLU A 214 4.25 -0.12 -9.71
N TYR A 215 4.60 1.14 -9.87
CA TYR A 215 4.55 2.21 -8.87
C TYR A 215 5.55 2.11 -7.71
N ASN A 216 6.11 0.95 -7.43
CA ASN A 216 7.06 0.77 -6.34
C ASN A 216 8.48 0.57 -6.89
N PRO A 217 9.47 1.36 -6.47
CA PRO A 217 10.84 1.26 -6.99
C PRO A 217 11.60 0.08 -6.35
N VAL A 218 11.03 -1.11 -6.43
CA VAL A 218 11.52 -2.35 -5.81
C VAL A 218 11.76 -3.45 -6.86
N PHE A 219 12.39 -4.51 -6.45
CA PHE A 219 12.73 -5.65 -7.31
C PHE A 219 12.59 -6.97 -6.54
N MET A 220 12.26 -8.04 -7.26
CA MET A 220 12.06 -9.38 -6.70
C MET A 220 13.41 -9.97 -6.27
N ALA A 221 13.61 -10.11 -4.98
CA ALA A 221 14.83 -10.66 -4.40
C ALA A 221 14.63 -11.16 -2.97
N HIS A 222 15.47 -12.08 -2.54
CA HIS A 222 15.60 -12.49 -1.14
C HIS A 222 17.00 -12.16 -0.63
N VAL A 223 17.13 -12.00 0.68
CA VAL A 223 18.42 -11.88 1.36
C VAL A 223 18.52 -12.90 2.48
N LEU A 224 19.62 -13.63 2.52
CA LEU A 224 20.04 -14.42 3.67
C LEU A 224 21.34 -13.80 4.21
N LEU A 225 21.32 -13.42 5.48
CA LEU A 225 22.50 -12.83 6.11
C LEU A 225 22.83 -13.51 7.46
N ASP A 226 24.10 -13.53 7.79
CA ASP A 226 24.63 -13.91 9.08
C ASP A 226 25.53 -12.79 9.66
N GLY A 227 26.29 -13.08 10.71
CA GLY A 227 27.21 -12.13 11.35
C GLY A 227 28.27 -11.54 10.39
N SER A 228 28.55 -12.19 9.28
CA SER A 228 29.66 -11.83 8.36
C SER A 228 29.27 -11.77 6.88
N LYS A 229 28.39 -12.65 6.44
CA LYS A 229 28.02 -12.82 5.03
C LYS A 229 26.64 -12.25 4.74
N VAL A 230 26.45 -11.83 3.48
CA VAL A 230 25.16 -11.44 2.91
C VAL A 230 25.04 -12.10 1.54
N GLN A 231 23.99 -12.86 1.34
CA GLN A 231 23.63 -13.42 0.03
C GLN A 231 22.38 -12.75 -0.50
N LEU A 232 22.47 -12.17 -1.69
CA LEU A 232 21.36 -11.55 -2.42
C LEU A 232 20.93 -12.51 -3.53
N PHE A 233 19.70 -13.04 -3.43
CA PHE A 233 19.11 -13.93 -4.42
C PHE A 233 18.24 -13.12 -5.37
N VAL A 234 18.61 -13.06 -6.64
CA VAL A 234 17.96 -12.24 -7.67
C VAL A 234 17.97 -12.95 -9.03
N ALA A 235 16.98 -12.66 -9.88
CA ALA A 235 16.94 -13.23 -11.22
C ALA A 235 18.20 -12.85 -12.03
N PRO A 236 18.73 -13.75 -12.85
CA PRO A 236 19.93 -13.48 -13.67
C PRO A 236 19.73 -12.25 -14.58
N GLY A 237 20.82 -11.52 -14.85
CA GLY A 237 20.81 -10.39 -15.78
C GLY A 237 20.35 -9.05 -15.22
N LYS A 238 19.77 -9.00 -14.03
CA LYS A 238 19.26 -7.75 -13.44
C LYS A 238 20.35 -6.84 -12.85
N ILE A 239 21.50 -7.38 -12.49
CA ILE A 239 22.62 -6.65 -11.90
C ILE A 239 23.72 -6.53 -12.94
N GLY A 240 24.02 -5.29 -13.36
CA GLY A 240 25.13 -4.99 -14.27
C GLY A 240 26.49 -5.23 -13.61
N SER A 241 27.54 -5.41 -14.42
CA SER A 241 28.89 -5.78 -13.96
C SER A 241 29.50 -4.81 -12.96
N GLU A 242 29.29 -3.50 -13.15
CA GLU A 242 29.79 -2.47 -12.22
C GLU A 242 29.11 -2.55 -10.86
N LEU A 243 27.78 -2.71 -10.83
CA LEU A 243 27.02 -2.87 -9.58
C LEU A 243 27.42 -4.18 -8.89
N ALA A 244 27.58 -5.27 -9.64
CA ALA A 244 28.05 -6.55 -9.11
C ALA A 244 29.42 -6.43 -8.43
N ALA A 245 30.35 -5.66 -9.04
CA ALA A 245 31.67 -5.42 -8.47
C ALA A 245 31.60 -4.63 -7.15
N ARG A 246 30.73 -3.60 -7.07
CA ARG A 246 30.51 -2.81 -5.84
C ARG A 246 29.88 -3.65 -4.74
N LEU A 247 28.84 -4.43 -5.06
CA LEU A 247 28.21 -5.34 -4.09
C LEU A 247 29.20 -6.35 -3.52
N LYS A 248 30.04 -6.93 -4.38
CA LYS A 248 31.11 -7.84 -3.96
C LYS A 248 32.14 -7.16 -3.05
N ALA A 249 32.52 -5.91 -3.34
CA ALA A 249 33.41 -5.13 -2.49
C ALA A 249 32.81 -4.85 -1.11
N ASP A 250 31.47 -4.71 -1.03
CA ASP A 250 30.71 -4.54 0.21
C ASP A 250 30.41 -5.89 0.94
N GLY A 251 30.98 -7.00 0.46
CA GLY A 251 30.80 -8.34 1.06
C GLY A 251 29.44 -8.98 0.75
N ILE A 252 28.77 -8.57 -0.31
CA ILE A 252 27.48 -9.11 -0.76
C ILE A 252 27.71 -10.08 -1.92
N GLU A 253 27.33 -11.32 -1.73
CA GLU A 253 27.35 -12.37 -2.75
C GLU A 253 26.02 -12.39 -3.50
N VAL A 254 26.06 -12.28 -4.81
CA VAL A 254 24.89 -12.37 -5.68
C VAL A 254 24.70 -13.82 -6.12
N ALA A 255 23.52 -14.38 -5.90
CA ALA A 255 23.13 -15.73 -6.26
C ALA A 255 21.83 -15.74 -7.09
N SER A 256 21.56 -16.88 -7.72
CA SER A 256 20.30 -17.05 -8.48
C SER A 256 19.08 -16.99 -7.55
N TYR A 257 18.02 -16.32 -7.98
CA TYR A 257 16.74 -16.25 -7.27
C TYR A 257 16.22 -17.64 -6.85
N ALA A 258 16.33 -18.62 -7.74
CA ALA A 258 15.90 -20.00 -7.51
C ALA A 258 16.72 -20.76 -6.45
N ASP A 259 17.85 -20.20 -6.01
CA ASP A 259 18.70 -20.86 -5.01
C ASP A 259 18.35 -20.48 -3.56
N ALA A 260 17.44 -19.52 -3.34
CA ALA A 260 17.03 -19.13 -1.99
C ALA A 260 16.49 -20.31 -1.13
N PRO A 261 15.61 -21.19 -1.61
CA PRO A 261 15.18 -22.37 -0.86
C PRO A 261 16.33 -23.35 -0.56
N LYS A 262 17.27 -23.51 -1.50
CA LYS A 262 18.45 -24.37 -1.32
C LYS A 262 19.39 -23.82 -0.23
N ALA A 263 19.58 -22.49 -0.21
CA ALA A 263 20.38 -21.84 0.83
C ALA A 263 19.75 -22.01 2.22
N LEU A 264 18.42 -21.92 2.33
CA LEU A 264 17.70 -22.22 3.57
C LEU A 264 17.86 -23.70 3.97
N ALA A 265 17.76 -24.62 3.05
CA ALA A 265 17.93 -26.05 3.28
C ALA A 265 19.37 -26.42 3.72
N ALA A 266 20.35 -25.61 3.35
CA ALA A 266 21.77 -25.81 3.71
C ALA A 266 22.16 -25.20 5.06
N LEU A 267 21.24 -24.58 5.81
CA LEU A 267 21.53 -23.99 7.10
C LEU A 267 22.04 -25.03 8.11
N PRO A 268 23.11 -24.76 8.86
CA PRO A 268 23.59 -25.65 9.90
C PRO A 268 22.54 -25.92 10.98
N ALA A 269 22.43 -27.14 11.48
CA ALA A 269 21.44 -27.52 12.49
C ALA A 269 21.48 -26.69 13.80
N ALA A 270 22.66 -26.13 14.15
CA ALA A 270 22.80 -25.25 15.31
C ALA A 270 22.37 -23.79 15.06
N SER A 271 21.92 -23.48 13.85
CA SER A 271 21.50 -22.10 13.50
C SER A 271 20.20 -21.70 14.21
N VAL A 272 20.11 -20.41 14.52
CA VAL A 272 18.86 -19.74 14.92
C VAL A 272 18.50 -18.78 13.80
N LEU A 273 17.46 -19.12 13.02
CA LEU A 273 17.00 -18.34 11.86
C LEU A 273 15.87 -17.39 12.26
N LEU A 274 16.11 -16.09 12.13
CA LEU A 274 15.10 -15.05 12.26
C LEU A 274 14.29 -14.95 10.96
N VAL A 275 12.98 -14.99 11.07
CA VAL A 275 12.02 -14.71 9.97
C VAL A 275 10.85 -13.89 10.49
N ASP A 276 10.30 -13.04 9.64
CA ASP A 276 9.02 -12.39 9.92
C ASP A 276 7.88 -13.29 9.41
N PRO A 277 7.02 -13.84 10.29
CA PRO A 277 5.97 -14.77 9.88
C PRO A 277 4.88 -14.13 9.02
N ALA A 278 4.74 -12.80 9.06
CA ALA A 278 3.82 -12.06 8.19
C ALA A 278 4.42 -11.77 6.80
N ARG A 279 5.74 -12.02 6.62
CA ARG A 279 6.52 -11.59 5.46
C ARG A 279 7.36 -12.69 4.81
N VAL A 280 7.10 -13.94 5.16
CA VAL A 280 7.74 -15.12 4.55
C VAL A 280 6.65 -16.12 4.15
N THR A 281 6.87 -16.82 3.04
CA THR A 281 5.92 -17.83 2.56
C THR A 281 6.11 -19.18 3.26
N TRP A 282 5.05 -19.98 3.20
CA TRP A 282 5.07 -21.36 3.72
C TRP A 282 6.13 -22.19 3.00
N GLY A 283 6.23 -22.13 1.67
CA GLY A 283 7.21 -22.91 0.90
C GLY A 283 8.66 -22.59 1.26
N LEU A 284 8.99 -21.34 1.53
CA LEU A 284 10.31 -20.95 2.03
C LEU A 284 10.55 -21.48 3.46
N ARG A 285 9.52 -21.45 4.31
CA ARG A 285 9.61 -22.00 5.68
C ARG A 285 9.77 -23.52 5.68
N GLU A 286 9.12 -24.24 4.77
CA GLU A 286 9.28 -25.70 4.63
C GLU A 286 10.69 -26.10 4.18
N ALA A 287 11.40 -25.26 3.45
CA ALA A 287 12.78 -25.51 3.05
C ALA A 287 13.75 -25.51 4.23
N VAL A 288 13.40 -24.91 5.37
CA VAL A 288 14.27 -24.83 6.55
C VAL A 288 14.33 -26.19 7.28
N PRO A 289 15.52 -26.78 7.51
CA PRO A 289 15.66 -28.06 8.19
C PRO A 289 15.07 -28.08 9.60
N ASN A 290 14.48 -29.18 10.02
CA ASN A 290 13.90 -29.37 11.36
C ASN A 290 14.89 -29.13 12.52
N GLY A 291 16.20 -29.28 12.28
CA GLY A 291 17.24 -29.02 13.27
C GLY A 291 17.56 -27.55 13.49
N VAL A 292 17.10 -26.65 12.61
CA VAL A 292 17.29 -25.21 12.70
C VAL A 292 16.19 -24.63 13.58
N LYS A 293 16.58 -23.89 14.63
CA LYS A 293 15.61 -23.15 15.45
C LYS A 293 15.12 -21.93 14.67
N VAL A 294 13.82 -21.83 14.42
CA VAL A 294 13.20 -20.64 13.82
C VAL A 294 12.73 -19.70 14.91
N LEU A 295 13.14 -18.44 14.82
CA LEU A 295 12.72 -17.32 15.66
C LEU A 295 11.80 -16.43 14.83
N GLU A 296 10.56 -16.32 15.25
CA GLU A 296 9.55 -15.50 14.58
C GLU A 296 9.46 -14.11 15.21
N ALA A 297 9.85 -13.08 14.47
CA ALA A 297 9.69 -11.69 14.88
C ALA A 297 9.66 -10.79 13.63
N ILE A 298 9.17 -9.56 13.79
CA ILE A 298 9.18 -8.55 12.72
C ILE A 298 10.62 -8.33 12.23
N ASN A 299 10.79 -8.13 10.93
CA ASN A 299 12.10 -7.80 10.35
C ASN A 299 12.67 -6.53 11.00
N PRO A 300 13.90 -6.56 11.53
CA PRO A 300 14.57 -5.36 12.05
C PRO A 300 14.67 -4.23 11.03
N SER A 301 14.76 -4.55 9.74
CA SER A 301 14.74 -3.61 8.63
C SER A 301 13.41 -2.87 8.52
N THR A 302 12.27 -3.54 8.69
CA THR A 302 10.94 -2.91 8.69
C THR A 302 10.83 -1.84 9.79
N LEU A 303 11.29 -2.14 11.01
CA LEU A 303 11.30 -1.17 12.11
C LEU A 303 12.28 -0.01 11.86
N ALA A 304 13.44 -0.30 11.27
CA ALA A 304 14.46 0.72 11.01
C ALA A 304 14.02 1.69 9.90
N LYS A 305 13.53 1.18 8.75
CA LYS A 305 13.12 2.02 7.62
C LYS A 305 11.85 2.85 7.89
N SER A 306 10.98 2.39 8.79
CA SER A 306 9.79 3.15 9.15
C SER A 306 10.13 4.49 9.84
N ARG A 307 11.29 4.58 10.50
CA ARG A 307 11.78 5.76 11.22
C ARG A 307 12.77 6.51 10.34
N LYS A 308 12.28 7.49 9.56
CA LYS A 308 13.12 8.30 8.69
C LYS A 308 14.10 9.11 9.52
N THR A 309 15.35 9.15 9.09
CA THR A 309 16.37 10.01 9.69
C THR A 309 16.03 11.48 9.47
N VAL A 310 16.71 12.37 10.19
CA VAL A 310 16.53 13.83 10.01
C VAL A 310 16.84 14.22 8.55
N ALA A 311 17.89 13.66 7.96
CA ALA A 311 18.26 13.94 6.57
C ALA A 311 17.21 13.42 5.57
N GLU A 312 16.69 12.20 5.76
CA GLU A 312 15.60 11.67 4.93
C GLU A 312 14.33 12.52 5.06
N ALA A 313 13.99 12.97 6.28
CA ALA A 313 12.84 13.85 6.50
C ALA A 313 12.97 15.19 5.75
N GLU A 314 14.18 15.78 5.66
CA GLU A 314 14.40 16.99 4.87
C GLU A 314 14.19 16.73 3.37
N PHE A 315 14.68 15.62 2.83
CA PHE A 315 14.41 15.25 1.45
C PHE A 315 12.92 15.01 1.18
N VAL A 316 12.20 14.42 2.14
CA VAL A 316 10.74 14.28 2.01
C VAL A 316 10.05 15.65 1.97
N ARG A 317 10.45 16.61 2.82
CA ARG A 317 9.91 17.97 2.79
C ARG A 317 10.13 18.64 1.43
N GLU A 318 11.30 18.41 0.81
CA GLU A 318 11.58 18.90 -0.55
C GLU A 318 10.71 18.19 -1.60
N ALA A 319 10.54 16.86 -1.52
CA ALA A 319 9.65 16.12 -2.39
C ALA A 319 8.21 16.63 -2.30
N MET A 320 7.72 16.99 -1.09
CA MET A 320 6.39 17.57 -0.90
C MET A 320 6.26 18.97 -1.53
N VAL A 321 7.33 19.76 -1.56
CA VAL A 321 7.35 21.04 -2.30
C VAL A 321 7.19 20.76 -3.80
N GLN A 322 7.97 19.85 -4.36
CA GLN A 322 7.89 19.53 -5.79
C GLN A 322 6.52 18.98 -6.17
N ASP A 323 5.95 18.09 -5.36
CA ASP A 323 4.61 17.56 -5.58
C ASP A 323 3.53 18.65 -5.47
N GLY A 324 3.63 19.53 -4.47
CA GLY A 324 2.73 20.66 -4.28
C GLY A 324 2.74 21.66 -5.45
N LEU A 325 3.92 21.90 -6.05
CA LEU A 325 4.05 22.71 -7.26
C LEU A 325 3.31 22.06 -8.45
N ALA A 326 3.48 20.74 -8.64
CA ALA A 326 2.77 20.00 -9.69
C ALA A 326 1.25 20.07 -9.50
N MET A 327 0.77 19.92 -8.25
CA MET A 327 -0.65 20.05 -7.91
C MET A 327 -1.19 21.46 -8.25
N CYS A 328 -0.45 22.52 -7.92
CA CYS A 328 -0.87 23.90 -8.23
C CYS A 328 -0.95 24.17 -9.74
N GLU A 329 0.05 23.73 -10.52
CA GLU A 329 0.04 23.88 -11.98
C GLU A 329 -1.12 23.09 -12.60
N PHE A 330 -1.32 21.86 -12.17
CA PHE A 330 -2.43 21.03 -12.60
C PHE A 330 -3.78 21.70 -12.31
N TYR A 331 -4.05 22.10 -11.06
CA TYR A 331 -5.36 22.65 -10.71
C TYR A 331 -5.63 24.01 -11.35
N ALA A 332 -4.63 24.86 -11.52
CA ALA A 332 -4.78 26.12 -12.23
C ALA A 332 -5.19 25.89 -13.69
N ARG A 333 -4.55 24.94 -14.37
CA ARG A 333 -4.89 24.52 -15.72
C ARG A 333 -6.28 23.89 -15.79
N PHE A 334 -6.58 22.98 -14.87
CA PHE A 334 -7.84 22.25 -14.82
C PHE A 334 -9.04 23.19 -14.61
N GLU A 335 -8.97 24.11 -13.65
CA GLU A 335 -10.05 25.08 -13.41
C GLU A 335 -10.20 26.07 -14.56
N ALA A 336 -9.12 26.51 -15.19
CA ALA A 336 -9.18 27.38 -16.36
C ALA A 336 -9.87 26.69 -17.56
N ALA A 337 -9.55 25.42 -17.82
CA ALA A 337 -10.17 24.63 -18.87
C ALA A 337 -11.67 24.39 -18.62
N LEU A 338 -12.05 24.08 -17.35
CA LEU A 338 -13.47 23.99 -16.97
C LEU A 338 -14.21 25.32 -17.19
N ALA A 339 -13.61 26.44 -16.79
CA ALA A 339 -14.19 27.77 -16.98
C ALA A 339 -14.33 28.15 -18.49
N ALA A 340 -13.43 27.66 -19.33
CA ALA A 340 -13.50 27.80 -20.79
C ALA A 340 -14.54 26.88 -21.45
N GLY A 341 -15.16 25.97 -20.68
CA GLY A 341 -16.13 25.01 -21.21
C GLY A 341 -15.51 23.83 -21.94
N GLU A 342 -14.23 23.53 -21.69
CA GLU A 342 -13.58 22.36 -22.27
C GLU A 342 -14.19 21.07 -21.69
N LYS A 343 -14.28 20.05 -22.55
CA LYS A 343 -14.73 18.72 -22.10
C LYS A 343 -13.58 17.98 -21.43
N LEU A 344 -13.68 17.81 -20.13
CA LEU A 344 -12.71 17.09 -19.30
C LEU A 344 -13.33 15.79 -18.76
N SER A 345 -12.51 14.78 -18.60
CA SER A 345 -12.89 13.48 -18.03
C SER A 345 -11.97 13.08 -16.88
N GLU A 346 -12.33 12.04 -16.17
CA GLU A 346 -11.47 11.42 -15.15
C GLU A 346 -10.13 10.96 -15.74
N LEU A 347 -10.09 10.52 -17.01
CA LEU A 347 -8.86 10.18 -17.73
C LEU A 347 -7.99 11.42 -18.00
N THR A 348 -8.61 12.55 -18.31
CA THR A 348 -7.90 13.83 -18.50
C THR A 348 -7.22 14.28 -17.21
N VAL A 349 -7.85 14.05 -16.05
CA VAL A 349 -7.25 14.35 -14.73
C VAL A 349 -5.98 13.53 -14.53
N ASP A 350 -6.03 12.21 -14.75
CA ASP A 350 -4.87 11.32 -14.62
C ASP A 350 -3.74 11.77 -15.56
N GLU A 351 -4.04 11.96 -16.85
CA GLU A 351 -3.07 12.37 -17.87
C GLU A 351 -2.37 13.69 -17.49
N TRP A 352 -3.16 14.71 -17.16
CA TRP A 352 -2.59 16.04 -16.88
C TRP A 352 -1.80 16.10 -15.59
N LEU A 353 -2.33 15.51 -14.52
CA LEU A 353 -1.63 15.50 -13.23
C LEU A 353 -0.32 14.71 -13.30
N SER A 354 -0.35 13.55 -13.96
CA SER A 354 0.85 12.75 -14.20
C SER A 354 1.90 13.50 -15.02
N ALA A 355 1.46 14.26 -16.05
CA ALA A 355 2.34 15.08 -16.86
C ALA A 355 2.99 16.23 -16.07
N GLU A 356 2.26 16.89 -15.18
CA GLU A 356 2.81 17.95 -14.33
C GLU A 356 3.83 17.41 -13.32
N ARG A 357 3.59 16.26 -12.71
CA ARG A 357 4.55 15.57 -11.85
C ARG A 357 5.83 15.18 -12.60
N ALA A 358 5.68 14.68 -13.83
CA ALA A 358 6.81 14.25 -14.65
C ALA A 358 7.80 15.39 -14.99
N GLN A 359 7.39 16.64 -14.85
CA GLN A 359 8.25 17.81 -15.07
C GLN A 359 9.06 18.20 -13.82
N ARG A 360 8.78 17.60 -12.65
CA ARG A 360 9.40 18.00 -11.39
C ARG A 360 10.77 17.36 -11.18
N PRO A 361 11.75 18.13 -10.65
CA PRO A 361 13.05 17.60 -10.27
C PRO A 361 12.93 16.38 -9.34
N GLY A 362 13.69 15.34 -9.63
CA GLY A 362 13.73 14.13 -8.81
C GLY A 362 12.54 13.19 -8.96
N PHE A 363 11.53 13.51 -9.77
CA PHE A 363 10.42 12.61 -10.05
C PHE A 363 10.90 11.38 -10.83
N VAL A 364 10.45 10.20 -10.43
CA VAL A 364 10.79 8.91 -11.03
C VAL A 364 9.58 8.22 -11.65
N GLY A 365 8.42 8.36 -11.03
CA GLY A 365 7.18 7.73 -11.47
C GLY A 365 6.03 8.01 -10.49
N LEU A 366 4.85 7.50 -10.75
CA LEU A 366 3.74 7.58 -9.80
C LEU A 366 3.98 6.62 -8.62
N SER A 367 3.42 6.92 -7.45
CA SER A 367 3.46 6.04 -6.27
C SER A 367 2.30 5.03 -6.23
N PHE A 368 1.23 5.30 -6.98
CA PHE A 368 0.09 4.41 -7.25
C PHE A 368 -0.72 4.97 -8.43
N PRO A 369 -1.70 4.20 -8.99
CA PRO A 369 -2.57 4.71 -10.07
C PRO A 369 -3.38 5.90 -9.58
N VAL A 370 -3.47 6.97 -10.37
CA VAL A 370 -4.32 8.12 -10.02
C VAL A 370 -5.78 7.69 -9.89
N ILE A 371 -6.38 8.01 -8.75
CA ILE A 371 -7.80 7.87 -8.50
C ILE A 371 -8.45 9.23 -8.79
N ALA A 372 -9.18 9.33 -9.88
CA ALA A 372 -9.99 10.50 -10.20
C ALA A 372 -11.45 10.05 -10.28
N GLY A 373 -12.24 10.35 -9.25
CA GLY A 373 -13.62 9.89 -9.13
C GLY A 373 -14.61 11.05 -9.10
N TYR A 374 -15.37 11.23 -10.19
CA TYR A 374 -16.41 12.25 -10.25
C TYR A 374 -17.75 11.69 -9.75
N ASN A 375 -18.36 12.37 -8.80
CA ASN A 375 -19.66 11.99 -8.20
C ASN A 375 -19.70 10.51 -7.78
N ALA A 376 -20.54 9.67 -8.38
CA ALA A 376 -20.73 8.26 -8.01
C ALA A 376 -19.43 7.44 -8.06
N ASN A 377 -18.49 7.75 -8.96
CA ASN A 377 -17.20 7.09 -9.04
C ASN A 377 -16.31 7.43 -7.83
N GLY A 378 -16.41 8.67 -7.30
CA GLY A 378 -15.71 9.06 -6.06
C GLY A 378 -16.23 8.32 -4.81
N ALA A 379 -17.40 7.68 -4.88
CA ALA A 379 -17.90 6.85 -3.79
C ALA A 379 -17.24 5.46 -3.70
N MET A 380 -16.39 5.11 -4.65
CA MET A 380 -15.57 3.88 -4.65
C MET A 380 -14.14 4.25 -4.24
N PRO A 381 -13.68 3.91 -3.01
CA PRO A 381 -12.41 4.43 -2.47
C PRO A 381 -11.17 4.13 -3.32
N HIS A 382 -11.17 3.00 -4.06
CA HIS A 382 -10.08 2.55 -4.92
C HIS A 382 -10.51 2.54 -6.41
N TYR A 383 -11.38 3.49 -6.80
CA TYR A 383 -11.81 3.63 -8.19
C TYR A 383 -10.63 3.93 -9.10
N ARG A 384 -10.63 3.33 -10.29
CA ARG A 384 -9.70 3.67 -11.36
C ARG A 384 -10.47 3.91 -12.65
N ALA A 385 -10.31 5.07 -13.22
CA ALA A 385 -10.82 5.35 -14.57
C ALA A 385 -10.04 4.54 -15.61
N THR A 386 -10.76 3.98 -16.57
CA THR A 386 -10.17 3.24 -17.69
C THR A 386 -10.83 3.66 -18.99
N PRO A 387 -10.23 3.44 -20.17
CA PRO A 387 -10.87 3.78 -21.44
C PRO A 387 -12.27 3.19 -21.62
N ASP A 388 -12.55 2.05 -20.99
CA ASP A 388 -13.84 1.38 -21.04
C ASP A 388 -14.82 1.80 -19.93
N SER A 389 -14.34 2.57 -18.92
CA SER A 389 -15.14 2.95 -17.75
C SER A 389 -14.59 4.22 -17.12
N TYR A 390 -15.13 5.37 -17.51
CA TYR A 390 -14.82 6.69 -16.94
C TYR A 390 -16.04 7.61 -17.02
N ALA A 391 -16.02 8.73 -16.29
CA ALA A 391 -17.02 9.78 -16.35
C ALA A 391 -16.46 11.05 -16.99
N TRP A 392 -17.35 11.78 -17.69
CA TRP A 392 -17.13 13.17 -18.06
C TRP A 392 -17.40 14.06 -16.85
N ILE A 393 -16.56 15.08 -16.67
CA ILE A 393 -16.68 16.04 -15.56
C ILE A 393 -17.55 17.19 -16.06
N GLU A 394 -18.85 17.11 -15.79
CA GLU A 394 -19.85 18.08 -16.28
C GLU A 394 -20.97 18.29 -15.26
N GLY A 395 -21.65 19.43 -15.34
CA GLY A 395 -22.76 19.76 -14.46
C GLY A 395 -22.30 20.18 -13.06
N SER A 396 -22.75 19.48 -12.02
CA SER A 396 -22.50 19.82 -10.61
C SER A 396 -22.17 18.61 -9.76
N GLY A 397 -21.26 18.77 -8.80
CA GLY A 397 -20.91 17.71 -7.86
C GLY A 397 -19.53 17.83 -7.26
N LEU A 398 -18.96 16.70 -6.85
CA LEU A 398 -17.64 16.59 -6.25
C LEU A 398 -16.73 15.71 -7.11
N LEU A 399 -15.50 16.18 -7.32
CA LEU A 399 -14.41 15.45 -7.93
C LEU A 399 -13.39 15.10 -6.84
N LEU A 400 -13.25 13.83 -6.51
CA LEU A 400 -12.21 13.31 -5.64
C LEU A 400 -11.00 12.95 -6.49
N ILE A 401 -9.82 13.46 -6.11
CA ILE A 401 -8.54 13.13 -6.74
C ILE A 401 -7.59 12.66 -5.65
N ASP A 402 -7.15 11.41 -5.77
CA ASP A 402 -6.14 10.78 -4.92
C ASP A 402 -4.97 10.32 -5.79
N SER A 403 -3.76 10.74 -5.43
CA SER A 403 -2.59 10.59 -6.29
C SER A 403 -1.29 10.81 -5.54
N GLY A 404 -0.21 10.27 -6.08
CA GLY A 404 1.10 10.48 -5.50
C GLY A 404 2.23 10.22 -6.48
N GLY A 405 3.44 10.56 -6.08
CA GLY A 405 4.66 10.40 -6.86
C GLY A 405 5.82 9.80 -6.08
N GLN A 406 6.66 9.06 -6.79
CA GLN A 406 7.97 8.61 -6.35
C GLN A 406 9.00 9.67 -6.75
N TYR A 407 9.66 10.23 -5.77
CA TYR A 407 10.80 11.14 -5.92
C TYR A 407 12.05 10.49 -5.34
N LEU A 408 13.24 10.84 -5.84
CA LEU A 408 14.51 10.30 -5.29
C LEU A 408 14.63 10.51 -3.77
N GLY A 409 14.01 11.55 -3.24
CA GLY A 409 14.02 11.93 -1.83
C GLY A 409 12.72 11.65 -1.07
N GLY A 410 11.77 10.88 -1.62
CA GLY A 410 10.53 10.58 -0.90
C GLY A 410 9.44 9.98 -1.77
N THR A 411 8.37 9.55 -1.10
CA THR A 411 7.12 9.09 -1.72
C THR A 411 6.01 10.03 -1.28
N THR A 412 5.17 10.51 -2.21
CA THR A 412 4.04 11.38 -1.89
C THR A 412 2.72 10.64 -2.06
N ASP A 413 1.74 11.10 -1.29
CA ASP A 413 0.37 10.60 -1.25
C ASP A 413 -0.54 11.73 -0.83
N ILE A 414 -1.59 12.01 -1.59
CA ILE A 414 -2.50 13.13 -1.33
C ILE A 414 -3.87 12.89 -1.92
N THR A 415 -4.90 13.10 -1.11
CA THR A 415 -6.27 13.21 -1.61
C THR A 415 -6.82 14.62 -1.41
N ARG A 416 -7.47 15.15 -2.46
CA ARG A 416 -8.27 16.38 -2.42
C ARG A 416 -9.62 16.16 -3.09
N VAL A 417 -10.61 16.95 -2.65
CA VAL A 417 -11.94 16.98 -3.27
C VAL A 417 -12.26 18.40 -3.70
N TRP A 418 -12.66 18.53 -4.94
CA TRP A 418 -12.97 19.81 -5.58
C TRP A 418 -14.43 19.92 -5.99
N PRO A 419 -15.05 21.11 -5.84
CA PRO A 419 -16.41 21.34 -6.34
C PRO A 419 -16.39 21.53 -7.85
N ILE A 420 -17.33 20.89 -8.52
CA ILE A 420 -17.68 21.16 -9.92
C ILE A 420 -19.07 21.79 -9.90
N GLY A 421 -19.22 22.96 -10.52
CA GLY A 421 -20.49 23.69 -10.48
C GLY A 421 -20.99 23.99 -9.06
N THR A 422 -22.25 23.68 -8.78
CA THR A 422 -22.89 23.94 -7.48
C THR A 422 -22.80 22.74 -6.53
N VAL A 423 -22.32 22.96 -5.32
CA VAL A 423 -22.23 21.93 -4.25
C VAL A 423 -23.46 22.04 -3.34
N SER A 424 -24.12 20.90 -3.11
CA SER A 424 -25.28 20.82 -2.21
C SER A 424 -24.90 21.00 -0.74
N ALA A 425 -25.88 21.39 0.08
CA ALA A 425 -25.69 21.49 1.54
C ALA A 425 -25.23 20.17 2.16
N GLN A 426 -25.73 19.01 1.67
CA GLN A 426 -25.31 17.70 2.14
C GLN A 426 -23.85 17.38 1.79
N GLN A 427 -23.42 17.72 0.58
CA GLN A 427 -22.02 17.57 0.16
C GLN A 427 -21.08 18.42 1.02
N LYS A 428 -21.45 19.68 1.28
CA LYS A 428 -20.69 20.57 2.16
C LYS A 428 -20.60 20.03 3.57
N ARG A 429 -21.70 19.54 4.12
CA ARG A 429 -21.71 18.88 5.44
C ARG A 429 -20.78 17.68 5.49
N ASP A 430 -20.86 16.79 4.53
CA ASP A 430 -20.04 15.58 4.46
C ASP A 430 -18.55 15.93 4.32
N TYR A 431 -18.21 16.87 3.45
CA TYR A 431 -16.86 17.41 3.29
C TYR A 431 -16.32 17.98 4.59
N THR A 432 -17.12 18.79 5.27
CA THR A 432 -16.68 19.47 6.51
C THR A 432 -16.49 18.46 7.65
N LEU A 433 -17.31 17.42 7.76
CA LEU A 433 -17.13 16.37 8.77
C LEU A 433 -15.84 15.59 8.55
N VAL A 434 -15.48 15.27 7.29
CA VAL A 434 -14.21 14.61 6.95
C VAL A 434 -13.03 15.55 7.28
N LEU A 435 -13.11 16.83 6.91
CA LEU A 435 -12.09 17.83 7.23
C LEU A 435 -11.87 17.95 8.75
N LYS A 436 -12.95 17.97 9.55
CA LYS A 436 -12.85 17.99 11.03
C LYS A 436 -12.13 16.74 11.55
N GLY A 437 -12.39 15.57 10.97
CA GLY A 437 -11.69 14.34 11.33
C GLY A 437 -10.19 14.42 11.02
N MET A 438 -9.84 14.89 9.83
CA MET A 438 -8.43 15.07 9.42
C MET A 438 -7.71 16.06 10.34
N ILE A 439 -8.33 17.21 10.63
CA ILE A 439 -7.76 18.21 11.57
C ILE A 439 -7.62 17.60 12.97
N GLY A 440 -8.66 16.88 13.47
CA GLY A 440 -8.65 16.29 14.81
C GLY A 440 -7.49 15.33 15.05
N LEU A 441 -7.13 14.53 14.04
CA LEU A 441 -5.94 13.67 14.09
C LEU A 441 -4.65 14.48 13.94
N THR A 442 -4.61 15.45 13.02
CA THR A 442 -3.39 16.24 12.78
C THR A 442 -2.89 16.99 14.02
N VAL A 443 -3.82 17.51 14.84
CA VAL A 443 -3.45 18.29 16.05
C VAL A 443 -3.20 17.43 17.28
N ALA A 444 -3.25 16.09 17.15
CA ALA A 444 -3.05 15.20 18.28
C ALA A 444 -1.61 15.25 18.80
N VAL A 445 -1.48 15.34 20.11
CA VAL A 445 -0.24 15.12 20.86
C VAL A 445 -0.43 13.88 21.71
N PHE A 446 0.55 12.97 21.66
CA PHE A 446 0.43 11.67 22.31
C PHE A 446 1.79 11.15 22.82
N PRO A 447 1.80 10.28 23.86
CA PRO A 447 3.02 9.69 24.37
C PRO A 447 3.77 8.91 23.29
N ARG A 448 5.09 9.04 23.24
CA ARG A 448 5.95 8.18 22.42
C ARG A 448 5.68 6.69 22.76
N GLY A 449 5.56 5.86 21.75
CA GLY A 449 5.21 4.45 21.92
C GLY A 449 3.70 4.16 21.97
N THR A 450 2.84 5.18 21.83
CA THR A 450 1.40 4.97 21.64
C THR A 450 1.18 4.07 20.41
N LEU A 451 0.37 3.03 20.55
CA LEU A 451 0.07 2.13 19.45
C LEU A 451 -0.82 2.85 18.43
N SER A 452 -0.40 2.87 17.17
CA SER A 452 -1.04 3.67 16.12
C SER A 452 -2.57 3.46 15.97
N PRO A 453 -3.14 2.24 16.15
CA PRO A 453 -4.59 2.06 16.11
C PRO A 453 -5.36 2.86 17.16
N MET A 454 -4.73 3.22 18.29
CA MET A 454 -5.37 4.03 19.32
C MET A 454 -5.70 5.46 18.87
N LEU A 455 -5.04 5.94 17.80
CA LEU A 455 -5.22 7.28 17.25
C LEU A 455 -6.38 7.38 16.26
N ASP A 456 -6.89 6.26 15.74
CA ASP A 456 -7.96 6.19 14.72
C ASP A 456 -9.24 6.93 15.15
N GLY A 457 -9.56 6.86 16.44
CA GLY A 457 -10.74 7.53 17.01
C GLY A 457 -10.74 9.06 16.84
N PHE A 458 -9.57 9.72 16.80
CA PHE A 458 -9.50 11.18 16.63
C PHE A 458 -10.07 11.62 15.28
N ALA A 459 -9.79 10.87 14.22
CA ALA A 459 -10.30 11.16 12.88
C ALA A 459 -11.77 10.75 12.72
N ARG A 460 -12.21 9.66 13.37
CA ARG A 460 -13.59 9.15 13.23
C ARG A 460 -14.60 9.89 14.08
N LEU A 461 -14.17 10.54 15.15
CA LEU A 461 -15.07 11.14 16.13
C LEU A 461 -16.14 12.07 15.53
N PRO A 462 -15.83 13.04 14.63
CA PRO A 462 -16.85 13.90 14.04
C PRO A 462 -17.88 13.13 13.20
N LEU A 463 -17.46 12.07 12.53
CA LEU A 463 -18.34 11.21 11.73
C LEU A 463 -19.23 10.35 12.62
N TRP A 464 -18.68 9.72 13.65
CA TRP A 464 -19.46 8.91 14.62
C TRP A 464 -20.51 9.74 15.35
N GLN A 465 -20.19 10.98 15.74
CA GLN A 465 -21.15 11.91 16.34
C GLN A 465 -22.30 12.25 15.38
N ALA A 466 -22.08 12.14 14.08
CA ALA A 466 -23.11 12.33 13.05
C ALA A 466 -23.79 11.01 12.62
N GLY A 467 -23.48 9.86 13.24
CA GLY A 467 -24.00 8.55 12.88
C GLY A 467 -23.40 7.99 11.57
N LEU A 468 -22.20 8.43 11.20
CA LEU A 468 -21.52 8.09 9.96
C LEU A 468 -20.18 7.37 10.26
N ASP A 469 -19.66 6.60 9.30
CA ASP A 469 -18.38 5.91 9.39
C ASP A 469 -17.84 5.60 7.99
N TYR A 470 -16.57 5.17 7.91
CA TYR A 470 -15.92 4.68 6.69
C TYR A 470 -15.23 3.34 6.92
N GLY A 471 -15.09 2.56 5.84
CA GLY A 471 -14.68 1.16 5.90
C GLY A 471 -13.18 0.90 5.78
N HIS A 472 -12.35 1.91 5.46
CA HIS A 472 -10.90 1.76 5.34
C HIS A 472 -10.16 2.26 6.59
N GLY A 473 -8.84 2.09 6.64
CA GLY A 473 -7.98 2.67 7.68
C GLY A 473 -7.93 4.20 7.57
N THR A 474 -7.71 4.88 8.67
CA THR A 474 -7.51 6.34 8.67
C THR A 474 -6.14 6.74 8.15
N GLY A 475 -5.16 5.83 8.22
CA GLY A 475 -3.82 6.09 7.73
C GLY A 475 -2.90 4.88 7.81
N HIS A 476 -1.88 4.92 6.99
CA HIS A 476 -0.83 3.91 6.87
C HIS A 476 0.55 4.57 6.91
N GLY A 477 1.59 3.81 7.22
CA GLY A 477 2.96 4.28 7.06
C GLY A 477 3.30 4.47 5.58
N VAL A 478 4.26 5.36 5.30
CA VAL A 478 4.73 5.68 3.95
C VAL A 478 6.25 5.51 3.86
N GLY A 479 6.70 4.90 2.78
CA GLY A 479 8.12 4.64 2.51
C GLY A 479 8.90 5.90 2.11
N TYR A 480 10.20 5.75 2.03
CA TYR A 480 11.14 6.77 1.55
C TYR A 480 11.67 6.35 0.19
N PHE A 481 11.12 6.90 -0.90
CA PHE A 481 11.34 6.42 -2.26
C PHE A 481 11.15 4.89 -2.32
N MET A 482 9.98 4.46 -1.86
CA MET A 482 9.62 3.07 -1.62
C MET A 482 8.10 2.86 -1.74
N ASN A 483 7.56 1.82 -1.14
CA ASN A 483 6.14 1.54 -1.13
C ASN A 483 5.35 2.71 -0.50
N VAL A 484 4.27 3.13 -1.16
CA VAL A 484 3.34 4.11 -0.60
C VAL A 484 2.72 3.59 0.69
N HIS A 485 2.35 2.31 0.74
CA HIS A 485 1.90 1.62 1.94
C HIS A 485 3.08 0.88 2.60
N GLU A 486 3.57 1.41 3.72
CA GLU A 486 4.69 0.87 4.46
C GLU A 486 4.35 0.73 5.96
N GLY A 487 4.39 -0.50 6.48
CA GLY A 487 4.25 -0.72 7.92
C GLY A 487 5.49 -0.34 8.74
N PRO A 488 5.47 -0.55 10.05
CA PRO A 488 4.48 -1.34 10.79
C PRO A 488 3.28 -0.55 11.31
N GLN A 489 3.35 0.79 11.37
CA GLN A 489 2.25 1.62 11.89
C GLN A 489 1.07 1.66 10.90
N SER A 490 -0.13 1.62 11.46
CA SER A 490 -1.39 1.81 10.75
C SER A 490 -2.39 2.43 11.71
N ILE A 491 -2.90 3.61 11.37
CA ILE A 491 -3.97 4.27 12.12
C ILE A 491 -5.28 3.70 11.59
N SER A 492 -5.84 2.71 12.28
CA SER A 492 -6.99 1.95 11.78
C SER A 492 -7.71 1.21 12.91
N LYS A 493 -8.82 0.53 12.58
CA LYS A 493 -9.52 -0.38 13.51
C LYS A 493 -8.80 -1.73 13.74
N ALA A 494 -7.52 -1.85 13.36
CA ALA A 494 -6.75 -3.07 13.57
C ALA A 494 -6.54 -3.37 15.05
N VAL A 495 -6.34 -4.65 15.37
CA VAL A 495 -5.97 -5.06 16.73
C VAL A 495 -4.54 -4.55 17.02
N PRO A 496 -4.37 -3.71 18.05
CA PRO A 496 -3.06 -3.15 18.37
C PRO A 496 -2.04 -4.22 18.76
N ASN A 497 -0.78 -4.04 18.33
CA ASN A 497 0.34 -4.86 18.78
C ASN A 497 1.59 -3.98 18.96
N ALA A 498 2.59 -4.50 19.68
CA ALA A 498 3.77 -3.73 20.08
C ALA A 498 4.61 -3.18 18.91
N ASN A 499 4.56 -3.81 17.73
CA ASN A 499 5.28 -3.33 16.55
C ASN A 499 4.67 -2.06 15.96
N MET A 500 3.42 -1.75 16.30
CA MET A 500 2.69 -0.56 15.82
C MET A 500 2.93 0.68 16.69
N ALA A 501 3.91 0.65 17.59
CA ALA A 501 4.27 1.76 18.45
C ALA A 501 4.77 2.96 17.62
N MET A 502 4.17 4.13 17.83
CA MET A 502 4.54 5.38 17.17
C MET A 502 5.87 5.89 17.70
N GLU A 503 6.78 6.17 16.78
CA GLU A 503 8.13 6.67 17.06
C GLU A 503 8.42 7.93 16.23
N ALA A 504 9.39 8.74 16.67
CA ALA A 504 9.85 9.90 15.89
C ALA A 504 10.41 9.45 14.53
N GLY A 505 10.18 10.25 13.48
CA GLY A 505 10.61 9.96 12.12
C GLY A 505 9.65 9.07 11.32
N MET A 506 8.59 8.54 11.91
CA MET A 506 7.55 7.83 11.15
C MET A 506 6.71 8.81 10.33
N ILE A 507 6.52 8.48 9.05
CA ILE A 507 5.60 9.19 8.16
C ILE A 507 4.34 8.34 8.02
N THR A 508 3.17 8.98 8.16
CA THR A 508 1.88 8.30 8.14
C THR A 508 0.88 9.13 7.35
N SER A 509 0.01 8.51 6.55
CA SER A 509 -1.14 9.20 5.96
C SER A 509 -2.19 9.52 7.04
N ASN A 510 -2.91 10.60 6.83
CA ASN A 510 -4.08 11.00 7.61
C ASN A 510 -5.21 11.30 6.63
N GLU A 511 -6.02 10.29 6.33
CA GLU A 511 -6.93 10.20 5.19
C GLU A 511 -8.36 9.76 5.55
N PRO A 512 -9.04 10.36 6.53
CA PRO A 512 -10.45 10.03 6.78
C PRO A 512 -11.30 10.26 5.54
N GLY A 513 -12.38 9.49 5.41
CA GLY A 513 -13.27 9.58 4.27
C GLY A 513 -14.75 9.40 4.63
N LEU A 514 -15.62 9.66 3.66
CA LEU A 514 -17.05 9.36 3.71
C LEU A 514 -17.56 9.09 2.29
N TYR A 515 -18.24 7.96 2.12
CA TYR A 515 -18.64 7.50 0.79
C TYR A 515 -20.14 7.19 0.77
N ARG A 516 -20.87 7.89 -0.11
CA ARG A 516 -22.29 7.64 -0.37
C ARG A 516 -22.44 6.86 -1.67
N ALA A 517 -22.62 5.57 -1.55
CA ALA A 517 -22.70 4.68 -2.71
C ALA A 517 -23.66 5.21 -3.79
N GLY A 518 -23.18 5.27 -5.03
CA GLY A 518 -23.91 5.78 -6.18
C GLY A 518 -24.14 7.30 -6.21
N GLN A 519 -23.53 8.07 -5.29
CA GLN A 519 -23.73 9.52 -5.21
C GLN A 519 -22.39 10.29 -5.25
N TRP A 520 -21.58 10.27 -4.17
CA TRP A 520 -20.27 10.92 -4.09
C TRP A 520 -19.41 10.31 -2.99
N GLY A 521 -18.10 10.56 -3.07
CA GLY A 521 -17.12 10.32 -2.02
C GLY A 521 -16.39 11.59 -1.62
N VAL A 522 -15.94 11.61 -0.36
CA VAL A 522 -15.02 12.62 0.18
C VAL A 522 -13.89 11.90 0.89
N ARG A 523 -12.65 12.22 0.56
CA ARG A 523 -11.43 11.92 1.31
C ARG A 523 -10.57 13.17 1.32
N ILE A 524 -10.04 13.54 2.48
CA ILE A 524 -9.12 14.67 2.62
C ILE A 524 -7.90 14.14 3.33
N GLU A 525 -6.77 14.18 2.65
CA GLU A 525 -5.56 13.51 3.08
C GLU A 525 -4.35 14.41 3.08
N ASN A 526 -3.55 14.29 4.14
CA ASN A 526 -2.19 14.78 4.22
C ASN A 526 -1.27 13.69 4.76
N LEU A 527 -0.03 13.66 4.32
CA LEU A 527 1.03 12.95 5.02
C LEU A 527 1.52 13.76 6.21
N VAL A 528 1.75 13.08 7.32
CA VAL A 528 2.24 13.66 8.57
C VAL A 528 3.50 12.92 9.05
N LEU A 529 4.44 13.68 9.61
CA LEU A 529 5.68 13.18 10.22
C LEU A 529 5.57 13.25 11.75
N ASN A 530 5.89 12.16 12.42
CA ASN A 530 6.03 12.16 13.86
C ASN A 530 7.27 12.94 14.29
N VAL A 531 7.07 14.02 15.03
CA VAL A 531 8.14 14.85 15.58
C VAL A 531 8.08 14.90 17.11
N PRO A 532 9.23 15.04 17.82
CA PRO A 532 9.21 15.25 19.26
C PRO A 532 8.43 16.51 19.63
N PHE A 533 7.58 16.39 20.65
CA PHE A 533 6.83 17.50 21.22
C PHE A 533 7.34 17.78 22.63
N ASN A 534 8.09 18.87 22.81
CA ASN A 534 8.74 19.20 24.06
C ASN A 534 7.85 20.09 24.91
N THR A 535 7.58 19.65 26.15
CA THR A 535 6.87 20.40 27.17
C THR A 535 7.66 20.39 28.48
N PRO A 536 7.43 21.31 29.40
CA PRO A 536 8.02 21.25 30.75
C PRO A 536 7.68 19.95 31.51
N GLU A 537 6.59 19.30 31.12
CA GLU A 537 6.05 18.10 31.78
C GLU A 537 6.71 16.80 31.32
N ASN A 538 7.51 16.81 30.23
CA ASN A 538 8.13 15.59 29.69
C ASN A 538 9.00 14.85 30.73
N GLY A 539 9.64 15.56 31.64
CA GLY A 539 10.43 14.97 32.72
C GLY A 539 9.63 14.08 33.67
N GLN A 540 8.33 14.34 33.82
CA GLN A 540 7.42 13.59 34.69
C GLN A 540 6.57 12.58 33.94
N PHE A 541 6.07 12.92 32.74
CA PHE A 541 5.10 12.13 31.99
C PHE A 541 5.69 11.41 30.77
N GLY A 542 7.00 11.55 30.54
CA GLY A 542 7.70 10.92 29.42
C GLY A 542 7.68 11.75 28.13
N ASP A 543 8.32 11.22 27.09
CA ASP A 543 8.43 11.88 25.80
C ASP A 543 7.08 11.89 25.08
N MET A 544 6.77 13.03 24.47
CA MET A 544 5.58 13.23 23.66
C MET A 544 5.94 13.37 22.18
N LEU A 545 5.01 12.98 21.32
CA LEU A 545 5.07 13.18 19.87
C LEU A 545 3.90 14.04 19.42
N ALA A 546 4.12 14.79 18.35
CA ALA A 546 3.09 15.50 17.59
C ALA A 546 3.26 15.20 16.11
N PHE A 547 2.31 15.58 15.30
CA PHE A 547 2.36 15.49 13.85
C PHE A 547 2.80 16.82 13.22
N GLU A 548 3.80 16.76 12.35
CA GLU A 548 4.13 17.80 11.39
C GLU A 548 3.45 17.47 10.05
N THR A 549 2.62 18.36 9.52
CA THR A 549 2.03 18.17 8.20
C THR A 549 3.07 18.39 7.11
N LEU A 550 3.28 17.37 6.27
CA LEU A 550 4.24 17.40 5.18
C LEU A 550 3.63 17.84 3.85
N THR A 551 2.40 17.39 3.55
CA THR A 551 1.70 17.64 2.28
C THR A 551 1.42 19.14 2.10
N LEU A 552 1.73 19.67 0.91
CA LEU A 552 1.59 21.08 0.57
C LEU A 552 0.64 21.25 -0.63
N CYS A 553 -0.66 21.34 -0.35
CA CYS A 553 -1.68 21.62 -1.37
C CYS A 553 -2.92 22.24 -0.68
N PRO A 554 -3.53 23.30 -1.23
CA PRO A 554 -4.73 23.88 -0.65
C PRO A 554 -5.84 22.86 -0.41
N ILE A 555 -6.60 23.04 0.68
CA ILE A 555 -7.85 22.34 0.96
C ILE A 555 -8.97 23.28 0.48
N ASP A 556 -9.84 22.82 -0.42
CA ASP A 556 -10.82 23.68 -1.05
C ASP A 556 -11.91 24.17 -0.09
N THR A 557 -11.89 25.44 0.24
CA THR A 557 -12.80 26.06 1.20
C THR A 557 -14.21 26.30 0.65
N ARG A 558 -14.41 26.20 -0.68
CA ARG A 558 -15.72 26.32 -1.32
C ARG A 558 -16.68 25.18 -0.93
N CYS A 559 -16.10 24.03 -0.55
CA CYS A 559 -16.84 22.85 -0.06
C CYS A 559 -17.11 22.91 1.46
N VAL A 560 -16.61 23.93 2.18
CA VAL A 560 -16.72 24.00 3.64
C VAL A 560 -18.05 24.65 4.05
N ASP A 561 -18.75 24.01 4.99
CA ASP A 561 -19.79 24.63 5.81
C ASP A 561 -19.16 25.23 7.07
N LYS A 562 -18.88 26.52 7.06
CA LYS A 562 -18.19 27.23 8.16
C LYS A 562 -18.95 27.12 9.49
N SER A 563 -20.28 26.94 9.46
CA SER A 563 -21.10 26.84 10.66
C SER A 563 -20.82 25.57 11.48
N LEU A 564 -20.21 24.56 10.85
CA LEU A 564 -19.83 23.29 11.48
C LEU A 564 -18.41 23.32 12.06
N LEU A 565 -17.59 24.30 11.71
CA LEU A 565 -16.22 24.41 12.20
C LEU A 565 -16.17 25.19 13.53
N ARG A 566 -15.30 24.74 14.44
CA ARG A 566 -14.90 25.49 15.62
C ARG A 566 -13.84 26.55 15.26
N ALA A 567 -13.65 27.51 16.13
CA ALA A 567 -12.66 28.57 15.92
C ALA A 567 -11.22 28.04 15.82
N ASP A 568 -10.87 27.01 16.58
CA ASP A 568 -9.57 26.35 16.54
C ASP A 568 -9.35 25.58 15.20
N GLU A 569 -10.39 24.99 14.65
CA GLU A 569 -10.33 24.29 13.34
C GLU A 569 -10.17 25.29 12.19
N ILE A 570 -10.85 26.45 12.26
CA ILE A 570 -10.65 27.55 11.30
C ILE A 570 -9.23 28.10 11.41
N ALA A 571 -8.73 28.31 12.61
CA ALA A 571 -7.37 28.79 12.83
C ALA A 571 -6.33 27.83 12.28
N TRP A 572 -6.53 26.52 12.48
CA TRP A 572 -5.66 25.50 11.91
C TRP A 572 -5.65 25.55 10.38
N LEU A 573 -6.84 25.59 9.74
CA LEU A 573 -6.97 25.61 8.28
C LEU A 573 -6.30 26.84 7.66
N ASN A 574 -6.53 28.02 8.25
CA ASN A 574 -5.91 29.27 7.81
C ASN A 574 -4.38 29.23 7.99
N GLY A 575 -3.91 28.66 9.10
CA GLY A 575 -2.48 28.45 9.37
C GLY A 575 -1.84 27.49 8.37
N TYR A 576 -2.49 26.39 8.08
CA TYR A 576 -2.05 25.43 7.05
C TYR A 576 -1.94 26.09 5.67
N HIS A 577 -2.96 26.85 5.26
CA HIS A 577 -2.95 27.59 3.99
C HIS A 577 -1.84 28.64 3.93
N ALA A 578 -1.53 29.30 5.06
CA ALA A 578 -0.40 30.24 5.12
C ALA A 578 0.94 29.54 4.87
N VAL A 579 1.17 28.36 5.47
CA VAL A 579 2.38 27.54 5.26
C VAL A 579 2.45 27.05 3.81
N VAL A 580 1.35 26.55 3.24
CA VAL A 580 1.30 26.11 1.82
C VAL A 580 1.70 27.26 0.91
N ARG A 581 1.14 28.45 1.10
CA ARG A 581 1.48 29.65 0.31
C ARG A 581 2.94 30.04 0.48
N GLU A 582 3.43 30.11 1.71
CA GLU A 582 4.82 30.47 2.02
C GLU A 582 5.82 29.56 1.30
N ARG A 583 5.56 28.25 1.29
CA ARG A 583 6.47 27.25 0.75
C ARG A 583 6.43 27.17 -0.78
N LEU A 584 5.26 27.36 -1.40
CA LEU A 584 5.07 27.15 -2.84
C LEU A 584 5.13 28.43 -3.67
N ALA A 585 4.59 29.56 -3.19
CA ALA A 585 4.51 30.80 -3.96
C ALA A 585 5.85 31.31 -4.52
N PRO A 586 7.00 31.17 -3.84
CA PRO A 586 8.29 31.61 -4.39
C PRO A 586 8.73 30.88 -5.67
N GLN A 587 8.18 29.71 -5.95
CA GLN A 587 8.53 28.85 -7.08
C GLN A 587 7.44 28.79 -8.15
N LEU A 588 6.29 29.47 -7.95
CA LEU A 588 5.18 29.54 -8.90
C LEU A 588 5.12 30.92 -9.59
N GLN A 589 4.54 30.93 -10.77
CA GLN A 589 4.34 32.14 -11.56
C GLN A 589 2.97 32.11 -12.26
N GLY A 590 2.54 33.24 -12.83
CA GLY A 590 1.37 33.33 -13.69
C GLY A 590 0.08 32.78 -13.07
N ALA A 591 -0.61 31.93 -13.81
CA ALA A 591 -1.91 31.38 -13.43
C ALA A 591 -1.84 30.50 -12.17
N ALA A 592 -0.81 29.69 -12.03
CA ALA A 592 -0.66 28.80 -10.88
C ALA A 592 -0.41 29.58 -9.58
N LEU A 593 0.38 30.67 -9.60
CA LEU A 593 0.55 31.55 -8.45
C LEU A 593 -0.75 32.26 -8.09
N ALA A 594 -1.48 32.77 -9.08
CA ALA A 594 -2.76 33.43 -8.86
C ALA A 594 -3.78 32.44 -8.26
N TRP A 595 -3.85 31.23 -8.77
CA TRP A 595 -4.69 30.16 -8.27
C TRP A 595 -4.33 29.79 -6.80
N LEU A 596 -3.03 29.59 -6.50
CA LEU A 596 -2.58 29.30 -5.14
C LEU A 596 -3.01 30.39 -4.17
N ASN A 597 -2.80 31.67 -4.51
CA ASN A 597 -3.17 32.80 -3.65
C ASN A 597 -4.68 32.82 -3.38
N GLU A 598 -5.51 32.62 -4.40
CA GLU A 598 -6.96 32.56 -4.25
C GLU A 598 -7.41 31.38 -3.38
N ARG A 599 -6.87 30.17 -3.62
CA ARG A 599 -7.28 28.95 -2.91
C ARG A 599 -6.74 28.86 -1.48
N THR A 600 -5.83 29.75 -1.10
CA THR A 600 -5.27 29.83 0.26
C THR A 600 -5.73 31.07 1.02
N GLU A 601 -6.75 31.78 0.57
CA GLU A 601 -7.36 32.88 1.32
C GLU A 601 -7.96 32.38 2.64
N ALA A 602 -7.85 33.20 3.69
CA ALA A 602 -8.42 32.87 4.99
C ALA A 602 -9.96 32.86 4.95
N ILE A 603 -10.57 31.97 5.70
CA ILE A 603 -12.03 31.83 5.77
C ILE A 603 -12.60 32.42 7.07
#